data_5428c4ead4b4bfa20a2cd522680ec10a
#
_entry.id   5428c4ead4b4bfa20a2cd522680ec10a
#
_cell.length_a   1.000
_cell.length_b   1.000
_cell.length_c   1.000
_cell.angle_alpha   90.00
_cell.angle_beta   90.00
_cell.angle_gamma   90.00
#
_symmetry.space_group_name_H-M   'P 1'
#
loop_
_entity.id
_entity.type
_entity.pdbx_description
1 polymer ?
#
loop_
_entity_poly.entity_id
_entity_poly.type
_entity_poly.pdbx_seq_one_letter_code
_entity_poly.pdbx_strand_id
1 'polypeptide(L)'
;LSLEAVKAAKNAGVTVSCDFNFRGKLWKYGKTAPEVMQELVKYVDVGIANEEDCQKSLGISVDVDVHTGELDTAKYEALSQKVLEIYPDMSIIAITLRESRSAHTNGWSACLRDADGFKLSRHYEITDIIDRVGGGDSFASGLIAGLALYEDRQQSLDFAVAASCLKHSISGDFNRVSIAEAQNLMGGDASGRVQR
;
A
#
# COMPACT_ATOMS: atom_id res chain seq x y z
N LEU A 1 16.51 14.31 10.86
CA LEU A 1 17.14 13.04 10.49
C LEU A 1 16.47 12.43 9.24
N SER A 2 15.15 12.10 9.25
CA SER A 2 14.48 11.46 8.10
C SER A 2 14.56 12.28 6.81
N LEU A 3 14.30 13.58 6.88
CA LEU A 3 14.40 14.47 5.72
C LEU A 3 15.82 14.51 5.12
N GLU A 4 16.84 14.52 5.95
CA GLU A 4 18.24 14.49 5.51
C GLU A 4 18.59 13.14 4.87
N ALA A 5 18.08 12.03 5.44
CA ALA A 5 18.29 10.70 4.90
C ALA A 5 17.69 10.54 3.49
N VAL A 6 16.42 10.96 3.28
CA VAL A 6 15.80 10.86 1.95
C VAL A 6 16.47 11.78 0.93
N LYS A 7 16.90 12.98 1.33
CA LYS A 7 17.70 13.87 0.46
C LYS A 7 19.03 13.25 0.05
N ALA A 8 19.73 12.65 1.00
CA ALA A 8 21.00 11.98 0.73
C ALA A 8 20.82 10.78 -0.21
N ALA A 9 19.77 9.98 -0.01
CA ALA A 9 19.41 8.85 -0.89
C ALA A 9 19.12 9.32 -2.32
N LYS A 10 18.31 10.36 -2.49
CA LYS A 10 18.03 10.95 -3.81
C LYS A 10 19.29 11.47 -4.48
N ASN A 11 20.14 12.19 -3.76
CA ASN A 11 21.41 12.71 -4.29
C ASN A 11 22.38 11.59 -4.71
N ALA A 12 22.26 10.42 -4.08
CA ALA A 12 23.02 9.22 -4.44
C ALA A 12 22.36 8.37 -5.55
N GLY A 13 21.23 8.80 -6.12
CA GLY A 13 20.49 8.07 -7.15
C GLY A 13 19.78 6.82 -6.64
N VAL A 14 19.53 6.74 -5.33
CA VAL A 14 18.82 5.62 -4.70
C VAL A 14 17.30 5.86 -4.75
N THR A 15 16.55 4.84 -5.14
CA THR A 15 15.08 4.88 -5.10
C THR A 15 14.60 4.92 -3.65
N VAL A 16 13.75 5.88 -3.34
CA VAL A 16 13.16 6.08 -2.01
C VAL A 16 11.71 5.60 -1.99
N SER A 17 11.41 4.59 -1.17
CA SER A 17 10.04 4.21 -0.85
C SER A 17 9.65 4.69 0.54
N CYS A 18 8.38 5.07 0.71
CA CYS A 18 7.85 5.53 1.98
C CYS A 18 6.42 5.03 2.20
N ASP A 19 6.20 4.32 3.29
CA ASP A 19 4.86 4.08 3.84
C ASP A 19 4.47 5.32 4.68
N PHE A 20 3.38 6.00 4.32
CA PHE A 20 2.96 7.25 4.96
C PHE A 20 2.36 7.06 6.35
N ASN A 21 1.86 5.90 6.63
CA ASN A 21 1.59 5.26 7.91
C ASN A 21 1.24 6.22 9.07
N PHE A 22 0.10 6.90 9.01
CA PHE A 22 -0.32 7.85 10.02
C PHE A 22 -0.50 7.21 11.40
N ARG A 23 0.11 7.80 12.41
CA ARG A 23 -0.01 7.40 13.80
C ARG A 23 -0.26 8.64 14.68
N GLY A 24 -1.52 9.03 14.85
CA GLY A 24 -1.90 10.27 15.55
C GLY A 24 -1.30 10.45 16.95
N LYS A 25 -1.01 9.32 17.65
CA LYS A 25 -0.36 9.36 18.98
C LYS A 25 1.11 9.81 18.95
N LEU A 26 1.76 9.76 17.80
CA LEU A 26 3.18 10.13 17.65
C LEU A 26 3.38 11.62 17.31
N TRP A 27 2.36 12.26 16.74
CA TRP A 27 2.42 13.68 16.34
C TRP A 27 2.11 14.62 17.53
N LYS A 28 2.99 14.63 18.55
CA LYS A 28 2.82 15.39 19.80
C LYS A 28 3.97 16.33 20.15
N TYR A 29 4.81 16.69 19.16
CA TYR A 29 5.99 17.51 19.38
C TYR A 29 5.87 18.91 18.74
N GLY A 30 4.65 19.42 18.60
CA GLY A 30 4.38 20.78 18.14
C GLY A 30 4.29 20.93 16.62
N LYS A 31 4.32 19.83 15.84
CA LYS A 31 4.06 19.82 14.40
C LYS A 31 3.01 18.80 14.06
N THR A 32 2.22 19.10 13.04
CA THR A 32 1.26 18.15 12.44
C THR A 32 1.93 17.23 11.43
N ALA A 33 1.31 16.10 11.13
CA ALA A 33 1.83 15.18 10.12
C ALA A 33 1.97 15.85 8.75
N PRO A 34 0.98 16.60 8.21
CA PRO A 34 1.13 17.28 6.94
C PRO A 34 2.31 18.27 6.88
N GLU A 35 2.55 19.04 7.94
CA GLU A 35 3.67 20.00 7.97
C GLU A 35 5.05 19.34 7.80
N VAL A 36 5.17 18.08 8.18
CA VAL A 36 6.42 17.34 8.07
C VAL A 36 6.44 16.47 6.82
N MET A 37 5.36 15.74 6.58
CA MET A 37 5.30 14.76 5.48
C MET A 37 5.30 15.44 4.11
N GLN A 38 4.64 16.59 3.96
CA GLN A 38 4.64 17.33 2.69
C GLN A 38 6.05 17.74 2.23
N GLU A 39 6.97 17.99 3.16
CA GLU A 39 8.36 18.26 2.80
C GLU A 39 9.15 16.97 2.52
N LEU A 40 8.91 15.91 3.27
CA LEU A 40 9.62 14.63 3.12
C LEU A 40 9.24 13.94 1.81
N VAL A 41 7.96 13.94 1.47
CA VAL A 41 7.40 13.21 0.33
C VAL A 41 7.88 13.76 -1.02
N LYS A 42 8.37 14.98 -1.09
CA LYS A 42 9.06 15.54 -2.28
C LYS A 42 10.28 14.71 -2.72
N TYR A 43 10.82 13.88 -1.84
CA TYR A 43 11.98 13.02 -2.10
C TYR A 43 11.62 11.54 -2.20
N VAL A 44 10.34 11.21 -2.29
CA VAL A 44 9.83 9.83 -2.37
C VAL A 44 9.53 9.47 -3.82
N ASP A 45 10.04 8.33 -4.27
CA ASP A 45 9.75 7.78 -5.60
C ASP A 45 8.55 6.85 -5.59
N VAL A 46 8.38 6.08 -4.49
CA VAL A 46 7.30 5.10 -4.32
C VAL A 46 6.56 5.39 -3.02
N GLY A 47 5.38 5.97 -3.12
CA GLY A 47 4.48 6.19 -1.98
C GLY A 47 3.62 4.96 -1.70
N ILE A 48 3.44 4.63 -0.43
CA ILE A 48 2.55 3.57 0.04
C ILE A 48 1.65 4.17 1.10
N ALA A 49 0.34 3.95 0.99
CA ALA A 49 -0.65 4.56 1.87
C ALA A 49 -1.93 3.72 1.96
N ASN A 50 -2.78 4.06 2.89
CA ASN A 50 -4.21 3.86 2.80
C ASN A 50 -4.92 5.23 2.61
N GLU A 51 -6.23 5.25 2.49
CA GLU A 51 -6.98 6.50 2.34
C GLU A 51 -6.77 7.46 3.51
N GLU A 52 -6.78 6.93 4.75
CA GLU A 52 -6.58 7.74 5.96
C GLU A 52 -5.18 8.36 5.99
N ASP A 53 -4.16 7.64 5.52
CA ASP A 53 -2.80 8.14 5.42
C ASP A 53 -2.69 9.29 4.43
N CYS A 54 -3.35 9.20 3.27
CA CYS A 54 -3.40 10.31 2.32
C CYS A 54 -4.05 11.56 2.93
N GLN A 55 -5.14 11.39 3.67
CA GLN A 55 -5.84 12.50 4.32
C GLN A 55 -5.03 13.10 5.48
N LYS A 56 -4.55 12.26 6.39
CA LYS A 56 -3.97 12.72 7.66
C LYS A 56 -2.48 12.98 7.59
N SER A 57 -1.73 12.23 6.78
CA SER A 57 -0.30 12.46 6.59
C SER A 57 -0.01 13.51 5.54
N LEU A 58 -0.74 13.53 4.42
CA LEU A 58 -0.50 14.46 3.32
C LEU A 58 -1.48 15.64 3.27
N GLY A 59 -2.62 15.53 3.94
CA GLY A 59 -3.69 16.52 3.84
C GLY A 59 -4.42 16.45 2.49
N ILE A 60 -4.38 15.31 1.79
CA ILE A 60 -4.99 15.11 0.48
C ILE A 60 -6.26 14.31 0.62
N SER A 61 -7.39 14.87 0.19
CA SER A 61 -8.67 14.20 0.09
C SER A 61 -9.31 14.47 -1.26
N VAL A 62 -10.21 13.60 -1.66
CA VAL A 62 -11.06 13.77 -2.84
C VAL A 62 -12.52 13.68 -2.40
N ASP A 63 -13.33 14.58 -2.95
CA ASP A 63 -14.78 14.60 -2.76
C ASP A 63 -15.38 13.90 -3.98
N VAL A 64 -15.72 12.62 -3.82
CA VAL A 64 -16.41 11.83 -4.83
C VAL A 64 -17.65 11.27 -4.16
N ASP A 65 -18.83 11.49 -4.77
CA ASP A 65 -20.09 10.91 -4.29
C ASP A 65 -20.02 9.38 -4.34
N VAL A 66 -19.96 8.77 -3.17
CA VAL A 66 -19.87 7.31 -3.02
C VAL A 66 -21.27 6.74 -2.86
N HIS A 67 -21.70 5.90 -3.79
CA HIS A 67 -22.84 5.02 -3.57
C HIS A 67 -22.43 3.92 -2.60
N THR A 68 -23.03 3.93 -1.42
CA THR A 68 -22.72 3.02 -0.30
C THR A 68 -22.79 1.56 -0.71
N GLY A 69 -21.65 0.84 -0.62
CA GLY A 69 -21.57 -0.64 -0.66
C GLY A 69 -20.64 -1.25 -1.69
N GLU A 70 -20.21 -0.51 -2.71
CA GLU A 70 -19.19 -0.97 -3.65
C GLU A 70 -17.86 -0.27 -3.37
N LEU A 71 -16.75 -0.98 -3.60
CA LEU A 71 -15.40 -0.41 -3.57
C LEU A 71 -15.37 0.72 -4.61
N ASP A 72 -15.33 1.98 -4.16
CA ASP A 72 -15.42 3.10 -5.07
C ASP A 72 -14.09 3.31 -5.79
N THR A 73 -13.90 2.53 -6.86
CA THR A 73 -12.72 2.58 -7.71
C THR A 73 -12.44 4.00 -8.22
N ALA A 74 -13.49 4.76 -8.56
CA ALA A 74 -13.36 6.13 -9.07
C ALA A 74 -12.76 7.07 -8.02
N LYS A 75 -13.13 6.90 -6.76
CA LYS A 75 -12.55 7.66 -5.63
C LYS A 75 -11.05 7.42 -5.50
N TYR A 76 -10.62 6.16 -5.54
CA TYR A 76 -9.20 5.82 -5.41
C TYR A 76 -8.40 6.18 -6.66
N GLU A 77 -9.04 6.10 -7.82
CA GLU A 77 -8.45 6.61 -9.07
C GLU A 77 -8.19 8.12 -8.97
N ALA A 78 -9.18 8.91 -8.56
CA ALA A 78 -9.04 10.34 -8.37
C ALA A 78 -8.03 10.69 -7.26
N LEU A 79 -8.03 9.94 -6.14
CA LEU A 79 -7.09 10.15 -5.04
C LEU A 79 -5.63 9.91 -5.48
N SER A 80 -5.37 8.78 -6.14
CA SER A 80 -4.04 8.44 -6.63
C SER A 80 -3.54 9.44 -7.67
N GLN A 81 -4.43 9.91 -8.55
CA GLN A 81 -4.10 10.95 -9.52
C GLN A 81 -3.71 12.26 -8.81
N LYS A 82 -4.51 12.71 -7.85
CA LYS A 82 -4.27 13.94 -7.11
C LYS A 82 -2.94 13.90 -6.33
N VAL A 83 -2.58 12.74 -5.77
CA VAL A 83 -1.29 12.57 -5.10
C VAL A 83 -0.13 12.80 -6.07
N LEU A 84 -0.14 12.16 -7.24
CA LEU A 84 0.93 12.32 -8.24
C LEU A 84 0.96 13.72 -8.88
N GLU A 85 -0.19 14.40 -8.99
CA GLU A 85 -0.24 15.80 -9.46
C GLU A 85 0.45 16.75 -8.46
N ILE A 86 0.27 16.50 -7.16
CA ILE A 86 0.90 17.32 -6.09
C ILE A 86 2.39 16.99 -5.93
N TYR A 87 2.76 15.73 -6.15
CA TYR A 87 4.14 15.24 -6.02
C TYR A 87 4.64 14.66 -7.35
N PRO A 88 4.98 15.50 -8.34
CA PRO A 88 5.32 15.06 -9.70
C PRO A 88 6.63 14.25 -9.77
N ASP A 89 7.48 14.33 -8.77
CA ASP A 89 8.71 13.53 -8.67
C ASP A 89 8.46 12.11 -8.14
N MET A 90 7.24 11.83 -7.62
CA MET A 90 6.83 10.50 -7.22
C MET A 90 6.39 9.71 -8.44
N SER A 91 7.06 8.60 -8.72
CA SER A 91 6.77 7.77 -9.89
C SER A 91 5.62 6.78 -9.67
N ILE A 92 5.40 6.38 -8.42
CA ILE A 92 4.38 5.38 -8.05
C ILE A 92 3.70 5.78 -6.75
N ILE A 93 2.37 5.69 -6.71
CA ILE A 93 1.58 5.66 -5.48
C ILE A 93 0.76 4.37 -5.44
N ALA A 94 0.87 3.61 -4.36
CA ALA A 94 0.07 2.42 -4.08
C ALA A 94 -0.80 2.66 -2.85
N ILE A 95 -2.09 2.36 -2.96
CA ILE A 95 -3.07 2.59 -1.89
C ILE A 95 -3.74 1.26 -1.55
N THR A 96 -3.63 0.81 -0.30
CA THR A 96 -4.33 -0.38 0.19
C THR A 96 -5.80 -0.08 0.43
N LEU A 97 -6.64 -1.00 0.01
CA LEU A 97 -8.09 -0.94 0.07
C LEU A 97 -8.59 -2.05 0.99
N ARG A 98 -9.16 -1.64 2.12
CA ARG A 98 -9.65 -2.57 3.12
C ARG A 98 -11.14 -2.38 3.38
N GLU A 99 -11.91 -3.43 3.14
CA GLU A 99 -13.32 -3.49 3.49
C GLU A 99 -13.47 -4.26 4.81
N SER A 100 -13.65 -3.52 5.91
CA SER A 100 -13.85 -4.15 7.22
C SER A 100 -15.30 -4.58 7.37
N ARG A 101 -15.60 -5.89 7.23
CA ARG A 101 -16.95 -6.45 7.38
C ARG A 101 -17.21 -6.97 8.79
N SER A 102 -16.21 -7.60 9.40
CA SER A 102 -16.27 -8.08 10.79
C SER A 102 -14.88 -8.16 11.42
N ALA A 103 -14.83 -8.64 12.66
CA ALA A 103 -13.54 -8.91 13.33
C ALA A 103 -12.74 -10.01 12.61
N HIS A 104 -13.39 -10.92 11.92
CA HIS A 104 -12.79 -12.11 11.31
C HIS A 104 -12.86 -12.13 9.77
N THR A 105 -13.52 -11.16 9.15
CA THR A 105 -13.71 -11.12 7.69
C THR A 105 -13.45 -9.73 7.14
N ASN A 106 -12.53 -9.63 6.19
CA ASN A 106 -12.21 -8.40 5.48
C ASN A 106 -12.14 -8.66 3.97
N GLY A 107 -12.61 -7.70 3.17
CA GLY A 107 -12.14 -7.55 1.79
C GLY A 107 -10.76 -6.91 1.78
N TRP A 108 -9.87 -7.40 0.92
CA TRP A 108 -8.50 -6.93 0.80
C TRP A 108 -8.08 -6.79 -0.65
N SER A 109 -7.69 -5.60 -1.03
CA SER A 109 -7.17 -5.26 -2.35
C SER A 109 -6.28 -4.03 -2.27
N ALA A 110 -5.75 -3.57 -3.39
CA ALA A 110 -5.01 -2.33 -3.49
C ALA A 110 -5.12 -1.75 -4.89
N CYS A 111 -4.85 -0.46 -5.03
CA CYS A 111 -4.60 0.14 -6.32
C CYS A 111 -3.18 0.69 -6.40
N LEU A 112 -2.72 0.90 -7.63
CA LEU A 112 -1.44 1.52 -7.96
C LEU A 112 -1.66 2.49 -9.11
N ARG A 113 -1.04 3.65 -9.06
CA ARG A 113 -0.93 4.58 -10.18
C ARG A 113 0.52 4.89 -10.45
N ASP A 114 0.88 4.89 -11.71
CA ASP A 114 2.15 5.32 -12.27
C ASP A 114 1.92 6.12 -13.56
N ALA A 115 2.97 6.33 -14.35
CA ALA A 115 2.90 7.03 -15.63
C ALA A 115 2.03 6.28 -16.69
N ASP A 116 1.91 4.95 -16.57
CA ASP A 116 1.11 4.11 -17.47
C ASP A 116 -0.37 4.07 -17.06
N GLY A 117 -0.74 4.72 -15.95
CA GLY A 117 -2.12 4.87 -15.52
C GLY A 117 -2.46 4.18 -14.20
N PHE A 118 -3.77 3.99 -14.00
CA PHE A 118 -4.34 3.38 -12.80
C PHE A 118 -4.50 1.87 -12.96
N LYS A 119 -4.12 1.13 -11.93
CA LYS A 119 -4.22 -0.33 -11.86
C LYS A 119 -4.94 -0.71 -10.56
N LEU A 120 -5.81 -1.69 -10.63
CA LEU A 120 -6.50 -2.29 -9.49
C LEU A 120 -6.07 -3.75 -9.36
N SER A 121 -5.73 -4.18 -8.15
CA SER A 121 -5.38 -5.57 -7.87
C SER A 121 -6.59 -6.48 -7.86
N ARG A 122 -6.33 -7.79 -7.79
CA ARG A 122 -7.34 -8.75 -7.37
C ARG A 122 -7.88 -8.38 -6.00
N HIS A 123 -9.16 -8.70 -5.80
CA HIS A 123 -9.82 -8.63 -4.50
C HIS A 123 -9.81 -10.00 -3.84
N TYR A 124 -9.40 -10.05 -2.58
CA TYR A 124 -9.43 -11.25 -1.74
C TYR A 124 -10.44 -11.08 -0.61
N GLU A 125 -11.28 -12.07 -0.43
CA GLU A 125 -12.11 -12.21 0.76
C GLU A 125 -11.31 -12.97 1.81
N ILE A 126 -10.84 -12.28 2.84
CA ILE A 126 -10.07 -12.90 3.93
C ILE A 126 -11.05 -13.29 5.02
N THR A 127 -11.24 -14.60 5.22
CA THR A 127 -12.02 -15.18 6.31
C THR A 127 -11.07 -15.72 7.38
N ASP A 128 -11.57 -15.84 8.63
CA ASP A 128 -10.83 -16.46 9.73
C ASP A 128 -9.46 -15.81 9.99
N ILE A 129 -9.45 -14.47 10.03
CA ILE A 129 -8.23 -13.71 10.29
C ILE A 129 -7.64 -14.10 11.64
N ILE A 130 -6.39 -14.59 11.63
CA ILE A 130 -5.61 -14.93 12.82
C ILE A 130 -4.99 -13.67 13.41
N ASP A 131 -4.33 -12.86 12.58
CA ASP A 131 -3.68 -11.63 13.03
C ASP A 131 -3.64 -10.58 11.92
N ARG A 132 -3.97 -9.33 12.28
CA ARG A 132 -3.96 -8.18 11.36
C ARG A 132 -2.68 -7.37 11.42
N VAL A 133 -1.91 -7.55 12.51
CA VAL A 133 -0.67 -6.80 12.71
C VAL A 133 0.33 -7.18 11.64
N GLY A 134 1.02 -6.20 11.07
CA GLY A 134 1.98 -6.41 9.99
C GLY A 134 1.38 -6.62 8.59
N GLY A 135 0.04 -6.53 8.42
CA GLY A 135 -0.58 -6.65 7.08
C GLY A 135 -0.15 -5.52 6.14
N GLY A 136 -0.08 -4.27 6.64
CA GLY A 136 0.44 -3.12 5.88
C GLY A 136 1.92 -3.27 5.55
N ASP A 137 2.74 -3.63 6.54
CA ASP A 137 4.18 -3.86 6.33
C ASP A 137 4.44 -5.00 5.34
N SER A 138 3.59 -6.04 5.37
CA SER A 138 3.62 -7.13 4.40
C SER A 138 3.26 -6.68 2.98
N PHE A 139 2.28 -5.78 2.84
CA PHE A 139 1.97 -5.16 1.55
C PHE A 139 3.15 -4.32 1.05
N ALA A 140 3.70 -3.46 1.89
CA ALA A 140 4.81 -2.58 1.53
C ALA A 140 6.05 -3.39 1.09
N SER A 141 6.43 -4.40 1.87
CA SER A 141 7.55 -5.28 1.52
C SER A 141 7.27 -6.11 0.27
N GLY A 142 6.04 -6.62 0.11
CA GLY A 142 5.59 -7.30 -1.09
C GLY A 142 5.63 -6.43 -2.34
N LEU A 143 5.24 -5.14 -2.22
CA LEU A 143 5.32 -4.19 -3.33
C LEU A 143 6.77 -3.92 -3.73
N ILE A 144 7.66 -3.65 -2.77
CA ILE A 144 9.09 -3.42 -3.03
C ILE A 144 9.71 -4.65 -3.70
N ALA A 145 9.42 -5.85 -3.20
CA ALA A 145 9.88 -7.09 -3.81
C ALA A 145 9.30 -7.30 -5.21
N GLY A 146 8.00 -7.05 -5.39
CA GLY A 146 7.33 -7.16 -6.67
C GLY A 146 7.91 -6.21 -7.73
N LEU A 147 8.19 -4.96 -7.36
CA LEU A 147 8.83 -3.98 -8.23
C LEU A 147 10.25 -4.38 -8.67
N ALA A 148 10.93 -5.20 -7.86
CA ALA A 148 12.25 -5.76 -8.19
C ALA A 148 12.16 -7.06 -9.00
N LEU A 149 11.09 -7.84 -8.84
CA LEU A 149 10.92 -9.15 -9.48
C LEU A 149 10.23 -9.08 -10.85
N TYR A 150 9.34 -8.12 -11.04
CA TYR A 150 8.48 -8.01 -12.22
C TYR A 150 8.68 -6.68 -12.94
N GLU A 151 8.72 -6.72 -14.26
CA GLU A 151 8.68 -5.50 -15.09
C GLU A 151 7.26 -4.92 -15.15
N ASP A 152 6.24 -5.77 -15.13
CA ASP A 152 4.83 -5.38 -15.14
C ASP A 152 4.36 -4.92 -13.75
N ARG A 153 3.86 -3.70 -13.67
CA ARG A 153 3.33 -3.08 -12.44
C ARG A 153 2.07 -3.76 -11.92
N GLN A 154 1.24 -4.32 -12.81
CA GLN A 154 0.08 -5.10 -12.38
C GLN A 154 0.51 -6.36 -11.63
N GLN A 155 1.52 -7.07 -12.13
CA GLN A 155 2.06 -8.24 -11.43
C GLN A 155 2.70 -7.86 -10.09
N SER A 156 3.42 -6.73 -10.03
CA SER A 156 4.00 -6.23 -8.79
C SER A 156 2.92 -5.93 -7.73
N LEU A 157 1.81 -5.31 -8.15
CA LEU A 157 0.67 -5.00 -7.29
C LEU A 157 -0.05 -6.27 -6.81
N ASP A 158 -0.35 -7.20 -7.71
CA ASP A 158 -1.03 -8.45 -7.39
C ASP A 158 -0.18 -9.32 -6.45
N PHE A 159 1.14 -9.34 -6.62
CA PHE A 159 2.07 -10.01 -5.72
C PHE A 159 2.04 -9.41 -4.30
N ALA A 160 2.06 -8.08 -4.19
CA ALA A 160 1.99 -7.38 -2.91
C ALA A 160 0.70 -7.67 -2.14
N VAL A 161 -0.43 -7.65 -2.85
CA VAL A 161 -1.74 -7.96 -2.26
C VAL A 161 -1.84 -9.43 -1.85
N ALA A 162 -1.33 -10.36 -2.66
CA ALA A 162 -1.29 -11.78 -2.31
C ALA A 162 -0.43 -12.06 -1.07
N ALA A 163 0.77 -11.49 -1.00
CA ALA A 163 1.67 -11.63 0.14
C ALA A 163 1.04 -11.11 1.44
N SER A 164 0.39 -9.94 1.37
CA SER A 164 -0.28 -9.36 2.53
C SER A 164 -1.59 -10.06 2.88
N CYS A 165 -2.32 -10.62 1.91
CA CYS A 165 -3.48 -11.47 2.16
C CYS A 165 -3.07 -12.70 3.01
N LEU A 166 -2.04 -13.42 2.59
CA LEU A 166 -1.53 -14.59 3.31
C LEU A 166 -1.02 -14.25 4.72
N LYS A 167 -0.48 -13.04 4.93
CA LYS A 167 -0.04 -12.58 6.25
C LYS A 167 -1.15 -12.66 7.30
N HIS A 168 -2.40 -12.42 6.93
CA HIS A 168 -3.53 -12.45 7.86
C HIS A 168 -3.80 -13.83 8.47
N SER A 169 -3.22 -14.91 7.91
CA SER A 169 -3.27 -16.27 8.46
C SER A 169 -2.08 -16.59 9.39
N ILE A 170 -1.17 -15.64 9.63
CA ILE A 170 0.05 -15.83 10.42
C ILE A 170 -0.02 -14.99 11.68
N SER A 171 0.20 -15.61 12.84
CA SER A 171 0.28 -14.91 14.12
C SER A 171 1.54 -14.06 14.25
N GLY A 172 1.43 -12.90 14.88
CA GLY A 172 2.50 -11.92 15.05
C GLY A 172 2.64 -11.00 13.84
N ASP A 173 3.49 -10.00 13.92
CA ASP A 173 3.66 -8.97 12.89
C ASP A 173 4.57 -9.40 11.73
N PHE A 174 5.42 -10.41 11.95
CA PHE A 174 6.40 -10.85 10.97
C PHE A 174 5.79 -11.75 9.90
N ASN A 175 5.94 -11.37 8.63
CA ASN A 175 5.49 -12.18 7.51
C ASN A 175 6.47 -13.32 7.25
N ARG A 176 5.96 -14.58 7.13
CA ARG A 176 6.72 -15.79 6.84
C ARG A 176 6.36 -16.38 5.48
N VAL A 177 5.60 -15.66 4.68
CA VAL A 177 5.16 -16.09 3.36
C VAL A 177 6.37 -16.11 2.41
N SER A 178 6.53 -17.22 1.71
CA SER A 178 7.52 -17.35 0.65
C SER A 178 7.04 -16.71 -0.66
N ILE A 179 7.97 -16.38 -1.54
CA ILE A 179 7.66 -15.87 -2.88
C ILE A 179 6.74 -16.84 -3.64
N ALA A 180 7.02 -18.15 -3.55
CA ALA A 180 6.23 -19.17 -4.24
C ALA A 180 4.79 -19.24 -3.73
N GLU A 181 4.54 -19.10 -2.43
CA GLU A 181 3.18 -19.07 -1.88
C GLU A 181 2.40 -17.83 -2.36
N ALA A 182 3.03 -16.66 -2.35
CA ALA A 182 2.43 -15.44 -2.88
C ALA A 182 2.12 -15.56 -4.39
N GLN A 183 3.03 -16.13 -5.17
CA GLN A 183 2.83 -16.38 -6.60
C GLN A 183 1.71 -17.37 -6.87
N ASN A 184 1.59 -18.43 -6.08
CA ASN A 184 0.51 -19.42 -6.20
C ASN A 184 -0.86 -18.76 -5.93
N LEU A 185 -0.97 -17.96 -4.88
CA LEU A 185 -2.22 -17.24 -4.60
C LEU A 185 -2.53 -16.21 -5.71
N MET A 186 -1.53 -15.48 -6.18
CA MET A 186 -1.65 -14.53 -7.30
C MET A 186 -2.12 -15.25 -8.58
N GLY A 187 -1.64 -16.50 -8.84
CA GLY A 187 -2.06 -17.34 -9.96
C GLY A 187 -3.48 -17.88 -9.87
N GLY A 188 -4.15 -17.74 -8.74
CA GLY A 188 -5.53 -18.18 -8.52
C GLY A 188 -5.65 -19.55 -7.85
N ASP A 189 -4.56 -20.19 -7.45
CA ASP A 189 -4.61 -21.43 -6.67
C ASP A 189 -4.83 -21.14 -5.18
N ALA A 190 -6.07 -20.89 -4.82
CA ALA A 190 -6.49 -20.75 -3.41
C ALA A 190 -6.80 -22.10 -2.75
N SER A 191 -6.39 -23.23 -3.36
CA SER A 191 -6.78 -24.58 -2.89
C SER A 191 -6.14 -24.98 -1.56
N GLY A 192 -5.16 -24.23 -1.07
CA GLY A 192 -4.43 -24.56 0.17
C GLY A 192 -3.63 -25.88 0.09
N ARG A 193 -3.52 -26.48 -1.09
CA ARG A 193 -2.73 -27.68 -1.28
C ARG A 193 -1.26 -27.37 -1.27
N VAL A 194 -0.55 -27.97 -0.33
CA VAL A 194 0.92 -27.96 -0.34
C VAL A 194 1.39 -28.66 -1.61
N GLN A 195 1.93 -27.90 -2.55
CA GLN A 195 2.64 -28.48 -3.68
C GLN A 195 3.94 -29.11 -3.16
N ARG A 196 4.05 -30.41 -3.25
CA ARG A 196 5.24 -31.17 -2.89
C ARG A 196 6.16 -31.34 -4.10
#